data_e837f64883fe14ef67129a847ca4d3f9
#
_entry.id   e837f64883fe14ef67129a847ca4d3f9
#
_cell.length_a   1.000
_cell.length_b   1.000
_cell.length_c   1.000
_cell.angle_alpha   90.00
_cell.angle_beta   90.00
_cell.angle_gamma   90.00
#
_symmetry.space_group_name_H-M   'P 1'
#
loop_
_entity.id
_entity.type
_entity.pdbx_description
1 polymer ?
#
loop_
_entity_poly.entity_id
_entity_poly.type
_entity_poly.pdbx_seq_one_letter_code
_entity_poly.pdbx_strand_id
1 'polypeptide(L)'
;MNCYINTKIEDQKIIKEILELRNLNFKETYSKDIEDDWSDYDKTSYHFIVYDKEKIVGYYRLKKFENNFNDTLASKLFDLNNFSYDFFAEISRACVHPDYRDGSVISLLWTNISGFLLTNEIKYCIGCTSTVNDKINLSHSFSYILKNNLVFKDLIFPKNSIKIDEKIDEENIKKKQVTTLIRAYGKQGALFSPWPSYDEEWNTIDFFTIFNVKDLTKRFSKMG
;
A
#
# COMPACT_ATOMS: atom_id res chain seq x y z
N MET A 1 9.82 -1.86 20.67
CA MET A 1 9.57 -2.40 19.30
C MET A 1 10.77 -2.11 18.41
N ASN A 2 11.16 -3.05 17.55
CA ASN A 2 12.26 -2.91 16.59
C ASN A 2 11.75 -3.31 15.19
N CYS A 3 12.24 -2.62 14.14
CA CYS A 3 11.96 -2.98 12.76
C CYS A 3 13.19 -3.64 12.13
N TYR A 4 12.99 -4.77 11.49
CA TYR A 4 14.02 -5.52 10.77
C TYR A 4 13.68 -5.58 9.28
N ILE A 5 14.73 -5.52 8.45
CA ILE A 5 14.61 -5.63 6.99
C ILE A 5 15.27 -6.94 6.58
N ASN A 6 14.49 -7.87 6.04
CA ASN A 6 14.97 -9.17 5.57
C ASN A 6 14.80 -9.28 4.05
N THR A 7 15.79 -9.84 3.36
CA THR A 7 15.78 -10.02 1.89
C THR A 7 15.48 -11.46 1.47
N LYS A 8 15.68 -12.40 2.37
CA LYS A 8 15.37 -13.82 2.19
C LYS A 8 14.90 -14.37 3.51
N ILE A 9 13.66 -14.81 3.56
CA ILE A 9 13.12 -15.50 4.72
C ILE A 9 12.97 -16.97 4.35
N GLU A 10 13.83 -17.81 4.92
CA GLU A 10 13.80 -19.27 4.75
C GLU A 10 13.24 -19.97 6.00
N ASP A 11 13.21 -19.27 7.14
CA ASP A 11 12.66 -19.78 8.39
C ASP A 11 11.13 -19.92 8.30
N GLN A 12 10.68 -21.15 8.31
CA GLN A 12 9.26 -21.50 8.21
C GLN A 12 8.43 -20.96 9.38
N LYS A 13 9.04 -20.77 10.55
CA LYS A 13 8.35 -20.17 11.71
C LYS A 13 8.05 -18.70 11.43
N ILE A 14 9.01 -17.94 10.92
CA ILE A 14 8.84 -16.52 10.58
C ILE A 14 7.82 -16.37 9.43
N ILE A 15 7.90 -17.21 8.41
CA ILE A 15 6.93 -17.23 7.29
C ILE A 15 5.51 -17.44 7.84
N LYS A 16 5.33 -18.44 8.70
CA LYS A 16 4.04 -18.73 9.30
C LYS A 16 3.49 -17.56 10.11
N GLU A 17 4.31 -16.92 10.94
CA GLU A 17 3.90 -15.75 11.72
C GLU A 17 3.51 -14.56 10.84
N ILE A 18 4.21 -14.34 9.72
CA ILE A 18 3.85 -13.30 8.73
C ILE A 18 2.49 -13.64 8.10
N LEU A 19 2.28 -14.89 7.68
CA LEU A 19 1.02 -15.33 7.09
C LEU A 19 -0.15 -15.21 8.07
N GLU A 20 0.05 -15.56 9.32
CA GLU A 20 -0.96 -15.36 10.38
C GLU A 20 -1.34 -13.88 10.54
N LEU A 21 -0.34 -12.96 10.55
CA LEU A 21 -0.60 -11.53 10.62
C LEU A 21 -1.32 -11.01 9.35
N ARG A 22 -0.92 -11.48 8.16
CA ARG A 22 -1.59 -11.14 6.91
C ARG A 22 -3.04 -11.63 6.95
N ASN A 23 -3.26 -12.90 7.26
CA ASN A 23 -4.60 -13.47 7.31
C ASN A 23 -5.51 -12.73 8.30
N LEU A 24 -5.02 -12.44 9.50
CA LEU A 24 -5.75 -11.64 10.49
C LEU A 24 -6.21 -10.29 9.92
N ASN A 25 -5.32 -9.54 9.23
CA ASN A 25 -5.64 -8.23 8.68
C ASN A 25 -6.59 -8.30 7.48
N PHE A 26 -6.38 -9.23 6.56
CA PHE A 26 -7.16 -9.30 5.33
C PHE A 26 -8.53 -9.95 5.56
N LYS A 27 -8.63 -10.89 6.47
CA LYS A 27 -9.91 -11.47 6.88
C LYS A 27 -10.80 -10.43 7.57
N GLU A 28 -10.22 -9.62 8.48
CA GLU A 28 -10.94 -8.55 9.16
C GLU A 28 -11.40 -7.45 8.18
N THR A 29 -10.54 -7.07 7.23
CA THR A 29 -10.79 -5.91 6.36
C THR A 29 -11.62 -6.26 5.13
N TYR A 30 -11.34 -7.41 4.50
CA TYR A 30 -11.89 -7.78 3.19
C TYR A 30 -12.67 -9.10 3.21
N SER A 31 -12.82 -9.73 4.38
CA SER A 31 -13.42 -11.08 4.52
C SER A 31 -12.72 -12.14 3.65
N LYS A 32 -11.43 -11.93 3.37
CA LYS A 32 -10.60 -12.80 2.53
C LYS A 32 -9.69 -13.66 3.39
N ASP A 33 -9.79 -14.96 3.24
CA ASP A 33 -8.86 -15.93 3.83
C ASP A 33 -7.64 -16.09 2.91
N ILE A 34 -6.42 -15.95 3.45
CA ILE A 34 -5.17 -15.95 2.70
C ILE A 34 -4.10 -16.82 3.37
N GLU A 35 -4.51 -17.96 3.95
CA GLU A 35 -3.60 -18.84 4.72
C GLU A 35 -2.33 -19.20 3.95
N ASP A 36 -2.40 -19.34 2.61
CA ASP A 36 -1.30 -19.74 1.73
C ASP A 36 -0.77 -18.58 0.84
N ASP A 37 -0.86 -17.32 1.27
CA ASP A 37 -0.41 -16.14 0.50
C ASP A 37 1.13 -15.95 0.50
N TRP A 38 1.92 -17.03 0.45
CA TRP A 38 3.37 -16.97 0.25
C TRP A 38 3.75 -17.46 -1.15
N SER A 39 4.27 -16.57 -1.97
CA SER A 39 4.52 -16.80 -3.39
C SER A 39 5.99 -16.57 -3.79
N ASP A 40 6.33 -16.82 -5.04
CA ASP A 40 7.65 -16.48 -5.59
C ASP A 40 7.92 -14.97 -5.57
N TYR A 41 6.87 -14.16 -5.56
CA TYR A 41 7.00 -12.72 -5.35
C TYR A 41 7.56 -12.39 -3.97
N ASP A 42 7.17 -13.13 -2.92
CA ASP A 42 7.72 -12.98 -1.57
C ASP A 42 9.20 -13.37 -1.52
N LYS A 43 9.58 -14.49 -2.14
CA LYS A 43 10.97 -14.99 -2.14
C LYS A 43 11.98 -14.01 -2.72
N THR A 44 11.52 -13.06 -3.55
CA THR A 44 12.37 -12.06 -4.22
C THR A 44 12.14 -10.63 -3.70
N SER A 45 11.41 -10.49 -2.60
CA SER A 45 11.06 -9.21 -1.99
C SER A 45 11.90 -8.89 -0.76
N TYR A 46 11.86 -7.63 -0.33
CA TYR A 46 12.31 -7.17 0.97
C TYR A 46 11.13 -7.16 1.93
N HIS A 47 11.34 -7.68 3.14
CA HIS A 47 10.33 -7.79 4.18
C HIS A 47 10.67 -6.86 5.33
N PHE A 48 9.80 -5.91 5.60
CA PHE A 48 9.88 -5.01 6.74
C PHE A 48 9.02 -5.58 7.85
N ILE A 49 9.64 -6.00 8.96
CA ILE A 49 8.99 -6.72 10.04
C ILE A 49 9.20 -5.96 11.34
N VAL A 50 8.12 -5.59 11.99
CA VAL A 50 8.18 -4.99 13.33
C VAL A 50 7.84 -6.04 14.37
N TYR A 51 8.77 -6.20 15.33
CA TYR A 51 8.58 -7.06 16.50
C TYR A 51 8.29 -6.23 17.75
N ASP A 52 7.34 -6.69 18.53
CA ASP A 52 7.24 -6.36 19.95
C ASP A 52 7.57 -7.62 20.75
N LYS A 53 8.74 -7.61 21.44
CA LYS A 53 9.37 -8.82 22.01
C LYS A 53 9.57 -9.88 20.90
N GLU A 54 8.89 -11.01 21.01
CA GLU A 54 8.97 -12.12 20.06
C GLU A 54 7.82 -12.16 19.04
N LYS A 55 6.83 -11.27 19.15
CA LYS A 55 5.62 -11.24 18.32
C LYS A 55 5.79 -10.31 17.13
N ILE A 56 5.46 -10.78 15.93
CA ILE A 56 5.33 -9.91 14.74
C ILE A 56 4.05 -9.10 14.87
N VAL A 57 4.19 -7.75 14.92
CA VAL A 57 3.07 -6.82 15.09
C VAL A 57 2.87 -5.87 13.92
N GLY A 58 3.83 -5.82 13.00
CA GLY A 58 3.75 -5.03 11.79
C GLY A 58 4.53 -5.64 10.65
N TYR A 59 4.03 -5.46 9.42
CA TYR A 59 4.64 -6.03 8.24
C TYR A 59 4.35 -5.18 6.99
N TYR A 60 5.36 -5.09 6.12
CA TYR A 60 5.26 -4.62 4.74
C TYR A 60 6.16 -5.46 3.84
N ARG A 61 5.73 -5.65 2.61
CA ARG A 61 6.55 -6.23 1.53
C ARG A 61 6.90 -5.15 0.53
N LEU A 62 8.18 -5.11 0.11
CA LEU A 62 8.68 -4.20 -0.90
C LEU A 62 9.51 -4.98 -1.94
N LYS A 63 9.30 -4.70 -3.21
CA LYS A 63 10.10 -5.26 -4.31
C LYS A 63 10.65 -4.12 -5.16
N LYS A 64 11.93 -4.22 -5.54
CA LYS A 64 12.60 -3.28 -6.46
C LYS A 64 12.42 -3.73 -7.89
N PHE A 65 12.26 -2.77 -8.79
CA PHE A 65 12.13 -3.00 -10.23
C PHE A 65 13.04 -2.05 -10.99
N GLU A 66 13.58 -2.56 -12.11
CA GLU A 66 14.36 -1.82 -13.08
C GLU A 66 13.76 -2.07 -14.46
N ASN A 67 13.19 -1.01 -15.07
CA ASN A 67 12.58 -1.04 -16.41
C ASN A 67 11.55 -2.16 -16.67
N ASN A 68 11.03 -2.79 -15.64
CA ASN A 68 10.09 -3.91 -15.78
C ASN A 68 8.80 -3.66 -14.98
N PHE A 69 7.81 -3.08 -15.64
CA PHE A 69 6.51 -2.77 -15.04
C PHE A 69 5.56 -3.99 -15.05
N ASN A 70 5.76 -4.93 -15.98
CA ASN A 70 4.83 -6.05 -16.20
C ASN A 70 4.86 -7.06 -15.05
N ASP A 71 5.95 -7.12 -14.30
CA ASP A 71 6.11 -8.04 -13.17
C ASP A 71 5.61 -7.46 -11.83
N THR A 72 5.04 -6.24 -11.85
CA THR A 72 4.45 -5.62 -10.66
C THR A 72 3.07 -6.20 -10.35
N LEU A 73 2.63 -6.13 -9.08
CA LEU A 73 1.24 -6.44 -8.73
C LEU A 73 0.28 -5.42 -9.32
N ALA A 74 0.69 -4.15 -9.35
CA ALA A 74 -0.10 -3.06 -9.93
C ALA A 74 -0.40 -3.30 -11.42
N SER A 75 0.51 -3.93 -12.18
CA SER A 75 0.30 -4.24 -13.60
C SER A 75 -0.83 -5.25 -13.83
N LYS A 76 -1.23 -6.02 -12.83
CA LYS A 76 -2.40 -6.91 -12.94
C LYS A 76 -3.70 -6.12 -13.06
N LEU A 77 -3.77 -4.97 -12.41
CA LEU A 77 -4.97 -4.14 -12.28
C LEU A 77 -4.95 -2.89 -13.19
N PHE A 78 -3.76 -2.41 -13.57
CA PHE A 78 -3.58 -1.17 -14.30
C PHE A 78 -2.71 -1.37 -15.54
N ASP A 79 -3.02 -0.59 -16.59
CA ASP A 79 -2.13 -0.43 -17.75
C ASP A 79 -1.03 0.57 -17.40
N LEU A 80 0.20 0.07 -17.31
CA LEU A 80 1.38 0.85 -16.95
C LEU A 80 2.24 1.23 -18.17
N ASN A 81 1.75 1.10 -19.41
CA ASN A 81 2.51 1.41 -20.62
C ASN A 81 2.98 2.88 -20.67
N ASN A 82 2.24 3.79 -20.04
CA ASN A 82 2.62 5.21 -19.92
C ASN A 82 3.47 5.52 -18.69
N PHE A 83 3.80 4.52 -17.88
CA PHE A 83 4.63 4.69 -16.69
C PHE A 83 6.10 4.67 -17.10
N SER A 84 6.79 5.81 -17.01
CA SER A 84 8.15 6.01 -17.56
C SER A 84 9.22 6.20 -16.49
N TYR A 85 9.14 5.45 -15.40
CA TYR A 85 10.10 5.54 -14.29
C TYR A 85 10.99 4.30 -14.26
N ASP A 86 12.25 4.43 -14.65
CA ASP A 86 13.18 3.32 -14.89
C ASP A 86 13.53 2.52 -13.63
N PHE A 87 13.63 3.17 -12.47
CA PHE A 87 14.00 2.56 -11.21
C PHE A 87 13.03 2.95 -10.10
N PHE A 88 12.28 1.99 -9.63
CA PHE A 88 11.22 2.19 -8.65
C PHE A 88 11.06 0.98 -7.71
N ALA A 89 10.27 1.11 -6.67
CA ALA A 89 9.86 0.01 -5.81
C ALA A 89 8.33 -0.12 -5.79
N GLU A 90 7.85 -1.34 -5.56
CA GLU A 90 6.44 -1.59 -5.27
C GLU A 90 6.28 -2.06 -3.84
N ILE A 91 5.37 -1.43 -3.08
CA ILE A 91 4.97 -1.85 -1.74
C ILE A 91 3.64 -2.59 -1.76
N SER A 92 3.54 -3.58 -0.88
CA SER A 92 2.33 -4.40 -0.77
C SER A 92 2.22 -5.06 0.59
N ARG A 93 1.08 -5.69 0.87
CA ARG A 93 0.85 -6.47 2.08
C ARG A 93 1.07 -5.67 3.38
N ALA A 94 0.56 -4.44 3.43
CA ALA A 94 0.56 -3.60 4.62
C ALA A 94 -0.28 -4.25 5.74
N CYS A 95 0.35 -4.64 6.85
CA CYS A 95 -0.34 -5.27 7.97
C CYS A 95 0.13 -4.68 9.30
N VAL A 96 -0.83 -4.35 10.17
CA VAL A 96 -0.58 -3.98 11.56
C VAL A 96 -1.55 -4.74 12.44
N HIS A 97 -1.01 -5.43 13.44
CA HIS A 97 -1.83 -6.20 14.39
C HIS A 97 -2.89 -5.29 15.05
N PRO A 98 -4.16 -5.72 15.19
CA PRO A 98 -5.24 -4.88 15.71
C PRO A 98 -4.91 -4.15 17.02
N ASP A 99 -4.26 -4.83 17.97
CA ASP A 99 -3.91 -4.25 19.27
C ASP A 99 -2.81 -3.17 19.20
N TYR A 100 -2.17 -2.97 18.02
CA TYR A 100 -1.05 -2.04 17.80
C TYR A 100 -1.40 -0.95 16.78
N ARG A 101 -2.68 -0.67 16.54
CA ARG A 101 -3.15 0.34 15.56
C ARG A 101 -3.23 1.76 16.12
N ASP A 102 -2.37 2.10 17.07
CA ASP A 102 -2.20 3.45 17.63
C ASP A 102 -1.35 4.39 16.74
N GLY A 103 -0.78 3.86 15.67
CA GLY A 103 0.07 4.59 14.72
C GLY A 103 1.57 4.39 14.93
N SER A 104 2.03 3.86 16.06
CA SER A 104 3.45 3.67 16.35
C SER A 104 4.11 2.67 15.41
N VAL A 105 3.49 1.50 15.21
CA VAL A 105 3.99 0.43 14.33
C VAL A 105 4.07 0.90 12.87
N ILE A 106 3.02 1.54 12.37
CA ILE A 106 3.01 2.02 10.98
C ILE A 106 4.05 3.15 10.76
N SER A 107 4.26 4.00 11.76
CA SER A 107 5.29 5.04 11.71
C SER A 107 6.70 4.43 11.65
N LEU A 108 6.96 3.41 12.47
CA LEU A 108 8.24 2.69 12.49
C LEU A 108 8.51 1.98 11.14
N LEU A 109 7.50 1.31 10.57
CA LEU A 109 7.59 0.71 9.24
C LEU A 109 7.95 1.74 8.18
N TRP A 110 7.21 2.86 8.10
CA TRP A 110 7.46 3.89 7.11
C TRP A 110 8.79 4.61 7.28
N THR A 111 9.28 4.80 8.51
CA THR A 111 10.62 5.33 8.76
C THR A 111 11.69 4.42 8.14
N ASN A 112 11.57 3.12 8.34
CA ASN A 112 12.53 2.15 7.79
C ASN A 112 12.39 2.00 6.26
N ILE A 113 11.17 1.97 5.73
CA ILE A 113 10.90 1.93 4.29
C ILE A 113 11.50 3.18 3.61
N SER A 114 11.26 4.37 4.16
CA SER A 114 11.78 5.62 3.61
C SER A 114 13.30 5.67 3.62
N GLY A 115 13.93 5.22 4.71
CA GLY A 115 15.39 5.09 4.80
C GLY A 115 15.94 4.12 3.76
N PHE A 116 15.31 2.96 3.61
CA PHE A 116 15.68 1.96 2.60
C PHE A 116 15.57 2.50 1.17
N LEU A 117 14.47 3.16 0.84
CA LEU A 117 14.25 3.75 -0.49
C LEU A 117 15.33 4.79 -0.82
N LEU A 118 15.70 5.64 0.14
CA LEU A 118 16.78 6.63 -0.01
C LEU A 118 18.13 5.98 -0.22
N THR A 119 18.51 5.05 0.66
CA THR A 119 19.82 4.38 0.61
C THR A 119 20.01 3.58 -0.68
N ASN A 120 18.92 3.10 -1.28
CA ASN A 120 18.92 2.40 -2.56
C ASN A 120 18.64 3.32 -3.76
N GLU A 121 18.68 4.64 -3.60
CA GLU A 121 18.48 5.65 -4.65
C GLU A 121 17.15 5.51 -5.42
N ILE A 122 16.14 4.90 -4.82
CA ILE A 122 14.83 4.72 -5.40
C ILE A 122 14.07 6.04 -5.36
N LYS A 123 13.63 6.51 -6.52
CA LYS A 123 12.96 7.81 -6.67
C LYS A 123 11.45 7.74 -6.46
N TYR A 124 10.86 6.61 -6.81
CA TYR A 124 9.41 6.40 -6.77
C TYR A 124 9.07 5.09 -6.09
N CYS A 125 7.99 5.11 -5.31
CA CYS A 125 7.42 3.92 -4.71
C CYS A 125 5.96 3.83 -5.13
N ILE A 126 5.56 2.70 -5.71
CA ILE A 126 4.20 2.46 -6.19
C ILE A 126 3.51 1.38 -5.38
N GLY A 127 2.21 1.25 -5.56
CA GLY A 127 1.39 0.16 -5.02
C GLY A 127 -0.07 0.33 -5.39
N CYS A 128 -0.91 -0.56 -4.89
CA CYS A 128 -2.35 -0.44 -4.96
C CYS A 128 -2.91 -0.17 -3.57
N THR A 129 -3.81 0.81 -3.47
CA THR A 129 -4.53 1.08 -2.22
C THR A 129 -5.95 0.60 -2.37
N SER A 130 -6.24 -0.53 -1.72
CA SER A 130 -7.52 -1.20 -1.80
C SER A 130 -8.54 -0.59 -0.84
N THR A 131 -9.76 -0.46 -1.31
CA THR A 131 -10.94 -0.21 -0.49
C THR A 131 -11.91 -1.39 -0.63
N VAL A 132 -12.75 -1.60 0.37
CA VAL A 132 -13.81 -2.59 0.26
C VAL A 132 -14.70 -2.27 -0.95
N ASN A 133 -15.25 -3.31 -1.59
CA ASN A 133 -16.18 -3.15 -2.70
C ASN A 133 -17.54 -2.65 -2.20
N ASP A 134 -17.57 -1.37 -1.87
CA ASP A 134 -18.72 -0.65 -1.36
C ASP A 134 -18.80 0.75 -1.99
N LYS A 135 -19.93 1.06 -2.61
CA LYS A 135 -20.14 2.31 -3.36
C LYS A 135 -20.00 3.57 -2.48
N ILE A 136 -20.42 3.49 -1.22
CA ILE A 136 -20.37 4.63 -0.30
C ILE A 136 -18.91 4.92 0.06
N ASN A 137 -18.15 3.90 0.47
CA ASN A 137 -16.74 4.05 0.79
C ASN A 137 -15.92 4.51 -0.43
N LEU A 138 -16.23 3.99 -1.62
CA LEU A 138 -15.61 4.42 -2.88
C LEU A 138 -15.87 5.91 -3.13
N SER A 139 -17.11 6.36 -3.09
CA SER A 139 -17.50 7.75 -3.34
C SER A 139 -16.83 8.72 -2.34
N HIS A 140 -16.81 8.38 -1.04
CA HIS A 140 -16.14 9.17 -0.03
C HIS A 140 -14.60 9.20 -0.20
N SER A 141 -14.00 8.06 -0.55
CA SER A 141 -12.56 7.95 -0.78
C SER A 141 -12.12 8.76 -2.00
N PHE A 142 -12.86 8.64 -3.10
CA PHE A 142 -12.61 9.40 -4.33
C PHE A 142 -12.76 10.91 -4.10
N SER A 143 -13.87 11.34 -3.46
CA SER A 143 -14.09 12.76 -3.16
C SER A 143 -13.03 13.33 -2.23
N TYR A 144 -12.53 12.53 -1.27
CA TYR A 144 -11.39 12.90 -0.42
C TYR A 144 -10.10 13.10 -1.21
N ILE A 145 -9.81 12.22 -2.18
CA ILE A 145 -8.64 12.34 -3.07
C ILE A 145 -8.71 13.66 -3.84
N LEU A 146 -9.86 13.98 -4.43
CA LEU A 146 -10.07 15.22 -5.20
C LEU A 146 -9.92 16.46 -4.31
N LYS A 147 -10.62 16.51 -3.17
CA LYS A 147 -10.59 17.63 -2.23
C LYS A 147 -9.18 17.99 -1.77
N ASN A 148 -8.34 16.99 -1.55
CA ASN A 148 -7.00 17.20 -1.03
C ASN A 148 -5.93 17.31 -2.13
N ASN A 149 -6.32 17.42 -3.40
CA ASN A 149 -5.43 17.49 -4.56
C ASN A 149 -4.43 16.32 -4.61
N LEU A 150 -4.88 15.11 -4.28
CA LEU A 150 -4.06 13.90 -4.25
C LEU A 150 -4.12 13.11 -5.56
N VAL A 151 -4.48 13.75 -6.65
CA VAL A 151 -4.64 13.08 -7.96
C VAL A 151 -3.29 12.97 -8.65
N PHE A 152 -2.95 11.74 -9.07
CA PHE A 152 -1.85 11.47 -9.98
C PHE A 152 -2.26 11.84 -11.40
N LYS A 153 -1.48 12.66 -12.06
CA LYS A 153 -1.86 13.28 -13.35
C LYS A 153 -1.50 12.46 -14.58
N ASP A 154 -0.57 11.51 -14.45
CA ASP A 154 -0.19 10.64 -15.55
C ASP A 154 -1.32 9.66 -15.86
N LEU A 155 -1.44 9.30 -17.13
CA LEU A 155 -2.54 8.48 -17.65
C LEU A 155 -2.30 7.00 -17.32
N ILE A 156 -2.63 6.61 -16.12
CA ILE A 156 -2.65 5.20 -15.68
C ILE A 156 -4.10 4.73 -15.67
N PHE A 157 -4.44 3.84 -16.59
CA PHE A 157 -5.81 3.35 -16.75
C PHE A 157 -6.04 2.00 -16.07
N PRO A 158 -7.21 1.80 -15.46
CA PRO A 158 -7.57 0.50 -14.91
C PRO A 158 -7.86 -0.50 -16.03
N LYS A 159 -7.47 -1.77 -15.84
CA LYS A 159 -7.83 -2.87 -16.74
C LYS A 159 -9.28 -3.31 -16.57
N ASN A 160 -9.79 -3.23 -15.34
CA ASN A 160 -11.18 -3.52 -15.01
C ASN A 160 -11.79 -2.27 -14.35
N SER A 161 -12.21 -1.34 -15.19
CA SER A 161 -12.71 -0.02 -14.78
C SER A 161 -14.00 -0.13 -13.98
N ILE A 162 -14.07 0.57 -12.86
CA ILE A 162 -15.31 0.74 -12.10
C ILE A 162 -15.79 2.18 -12.16
N LYS A 163 -17.09 2.35 -12.41
CA LYS A 163 -17.69 3.67 -12.45
C LYS A 163 -17.95 4.19 -11.05
N ILE A 164 -17.55 5.44 -10.83
CA ILE A 164 -17.91 6.18 -9.62
C ILE A 164 -19.21 6.91 -9.90
N ASP A 165 -20.30 6.40 -9.36
CA ASP A 165 -21.65 6.87 -9.69
C ASP A 165 -21.94 8.27 -9.10
N GLU A 166 -21.34 8.59 -7.95
CA GLU A 166 -21.64 9.81 -7.21
C GLU A 166 -20.37 10.42 -6.62
N LYS A 167 -20.20 11.73 -6.84
CA LYS A 167 -19.19 12.54 -6.16
C LYS A 167 -19.85 13.18 -4.94
N ILE A 168 -19.29 12.92 -3.76
CA ILE A 168 -19.75 13.53 -2.51
C ILE A 168 -19.24 14.97 -2.44
N ASP A 169 -20.11 15.92 -2.10
CA ASP A 169 -19.71 17.30 -1.84
C ASP A 169 -18.67 17.37 -0.72
N GLU A 170 -17.72 18.27 -0.87
CA GLU A 170 -16.52 18.33 0.00
C GLU A 170 -16.84 18.46 1.49
N GLU A 171 -17.89 19.20 1.84
CA GLU A 171 -18.36 19.39 3.20
C GLU A 171 -19.03 18.13 3.78
N ASN A 172 -19.57 17.27 2.92
CA ASN A 172 -20.27 16.03 3.27
C ASN A 172 -19.37 14.80 3.36
N ILE A 173 -18.05 14.93 3.09
CA ILE A 173 -17.10 13.82 3.17
C ILE A 173 -16.98 13.33 4.62
N LYS A 174 -17.44 12.10 4.87
CA LYS A 174 -17.33 11.45 6.18
C LYS A 174 -16.00 10.70 6.30
N LYS A 175 -15.06 11.21 7.08
CA LYS A 175 -13.72 10.64 7.27
C LYS A 175 -13.73 9.15 7.65
N LYS A 176 -14.72 8.68 8.39
CA LYS A 176 -14.84 7.26 8.77
C LYS A 176 -15.16 6.33 7.59
N GLN A 177 -15.72 6.87 6.50
CA GLN A 177 -16.03 6.14 5.27
C GLN A 177 -14.88 6.25 4.23
N VAL A 178 -13.91 7.14 4.45
CA VAL A 178 -12.71 7.19 3.63
C VAL A 178 -11.74 6.10 4.11
N THR A 179 -11.26 5.28 3.19
CA THR A 179 -10.29 4.22 3.47
C THR A 179 -9.10 4.75 4.27
N THR A 180 -8.75 4.04 5.34
CA THR A 180 -7.70 4.47 6.26
C THR A 180 -6.34 4.63 5.57
N LEU A 181 -6.00 3.72 4.64
CA LEU A 181 -4.76 3.80 3.87
C LEU A 181 -4.73 5.03 2.96
N ILE A 182 -5.84 5.39 2.31
CA ILE A 182 -5.91 6.61 1.48
C ILE A 182 -5.61 7.85 2.33
N ARG A 183 -6.21 7.94 3.52
CA ARG A 183 -5.94 9.04 4.46
C ARG A 183 -4.49 9.06 4.96
N ALA A 184 -3.97 7.90 5.30
CA ALA A 184 -2.60 7.76 5.81
C ALA A 184 -1.57 8.09 4.73
N TYR A 185 -1.72 7.52 3.54
CA TYR A 185 -0.80 7.72 2.42
C TYR A 185 -0.88 9.15 1.87
N GLY A 186 -2.08 9.70 1.73
CA GLY A 186 -2.25 11.09 1.31
C GLY A 186 -1.56 12.08 2.24
N LYS A 187 -1.59 11.86 3.56
CA LYS A 187 -0.81 12.65 4.54
C LYS A 187 0.69 12.52 4.32
N GLN A 188 1.16 11.41 3.76
CA GLN A 188 2.58 11.18 3.45
C GLN A 188 2.98 11.64 2.05
N GLY A 189 2.05 12.22 1.28
CA GLY A 189 2.31 12.77 -0.04
C GLY A 189 2.09 11.78 -1.17
N ALA A 190 1.39 10.67 -0.94
CA ALA A 190 0.92 9.82 -2.00
C ALA A 190 -0.03 10.54 -2.94
N LEU A 191 0.07 10.21 -4.21
CA LEU A 191 -0.91 10.54 -5.23
C LEU A 191 -1.60 9.25 -5.70
N PHE A 192 -2.84 9.39 -6.12
CA PHE A 192 -3.70 8.27 -6.51
C PHE A 192 -4.20 8.46 -7.95
N SER A 193 -4.35 7.37 -8.70
CA SER A 193 -5.05 7.45 -9.99
C SER A 193 -6.49 7.90 -9.78
N PRO A 194 -7.04 8.74 -10.68
CA PRO A 194 -8.45 9.14 -10.59
C PRO A 194 -9.41 8.04 -11.06
N TRP A 195 -8.88 6.96 -11.63
CA TRP A 195 -9.66 5.85 -12.17
C TRP A 195 -9.32 4.56 -11.41
N PRO A 196 -10.20 4.09 -10.51
CA PRO A 196 -9.98 2.86 -9.77
C PRO A 196 -10.24 1.63 -10.64
N SER A 197 -9.59 0.51 -10.28
CA SER A 197 -9.79 -0.81 -10.87
C SER A 197 -10.52 -1.72 -9.89
N TYR A 198 -11.40 -2.58 -10.41
CA TYR A 198 -11.98 -3.65 -9.62
C TYR A 198 -11.06 -4.88 -9.67
N ASP A 199 -10.68 -5.36 -8.51
CA ASP A 199 -9.93 -6.61 -8.32
C ASP A 199 -10.92 -7.73 -7.98
N GLU A 200 -11.17 -8.60 -8.97
CA GLU A 200 -12.09 -9.73 -8.82
C GLU A 200 -11.56 -10.78 -7.84
N GLU A 201 -10.23 -11.00 -7.84
CA GLU A 201 -9.61 -11.97 -6.95
C GLU A 201 -9.80 -11.60 -5.47
N TRP A 202 -9.66 -10.31 -5.16
CA TRP A 202 -9.74 -9.80 -3.79
C TRP A 202 -11.11 -9.21 -3.45
N ASN A 203 -12.00 -9.07 -4.43
CA ASN A 203 -13.28 -8.37 -4.30
C ASN A 203 -13.09 -6.95 -3.69
N THR A 204 -12.09 -6.24 -4.20
CA THR A 204 -11.75 -4.89 -3.76
C THR A 204 -11.79 -3.90 -4.91
N ILE A 205 -11.81 -2.62 -4.56
CA ILE A 205 -11.63 -1.52 -5.51
C ILE A 205 -10.30 -0.87 -5.19
N ASP A 206 -9.42 -0.81 -6.18
CA ASP A 206 -8.03 -0.42 -6.01
C ASP A 206 -7.72 0.90 -6.72
N PHE A 207 -7.03 1.79 -6.02
CA PHE A 207 -6.44 2.99 -6.60
C PHE A 207 -4.94 2.75 -6.81
N PHE A 208 -4.44 2.93 -8.04
CA PHE A 208 -3.00 3.03 -8.25
C PHE A 208 -2.45 4.16 -7.40
N THR A 209 -1.39 3.88 -6.68
CA THR A 209 -0.82 4.78 -5.67
C THR A 209 0.65 4.98 -5.97
N ILE A 210 1.12 6.22 -5.93
CA ILE A 210 2.53 6.57 -6.14
C ILE A 210 3.02 7.54 -5.08
N PHE A 211 4.24 7.33 -4.60
CA PHE A 211 4.98 8.24 -3.73
C PHE A 211 6.24 8.73 -4.44
N ASN A 212 6.50 10.03 -4.38
CA ASN A 212 7.82 10.55 -4.64
C ASN A 212 8.65 10.45 -3.35
N VAL A 213 9.75 9.70 -3.40
CA VAL A 213 10.57 9.41 -2.21
C VAL A 213 11.17 10.67 -1.60
N LYS A 214 11.49 11.70 -2.41
CA LYS A 214 11.97 12.99 -1.89
C LYS A 214 10.94 13.70 -1.00
N ASP A 215 9.64 13.51 -1.27
CA ASP A 215 8.58 14.14 -0.48
C ASP A 215 8.27 13.33 0.78
N LEU A 216 8.38 12.01 0.71
CA LEU A 216 8.31 11.12 1.88
C LEU A 216 9.34 11.52 2.93
N THR A 217 10.59 11.67 2.52
CA THR A 217 11.72 11.88 3.43
C THR A 217 11.72 13.24 4.11
N LYS A 218 11.27 14.30 3.42
CA LYS A 218 11.08 15.63 4.04
C LYS A 218 10.10 15.62 5.21
N ARG A 219 9.16 14.69 5.25
CA ARG A 219 8.16 14.58 6.32
C ARG A 219 8.67 13.76 7.49
N PHE A 220 9.45 12.71 7.24
CA PHE A 220 10.03 11.90 8.31
C PHE A 220 11.25 12.53 8.96
N SER A 221 12.04 13.35 8.25
CA SER A 221 13.16 14.11 8.85
C SER A 221 12.72 15.23 9.79
N LYS A 222 11.45 15.62 9.81
CA LYS A 222 10.89 16.59 10.74
C LYS A 222 10.33 15.97 12.03
N MET A 223 10.37 14.64 12.15
CA MET A 223 9.84 13.88 13.29
C MET A 223 10.95 13.26 14.17
N GLY A 224 12.24 13.55 13.84
CA GLY A 224 13.43 13.16 14.61
C GLY A 224 14.05 14.32 15.39
#